data_18ef189bc70ff311546698cd5468b846
#
_entry.id   18ef189bc70ff311546698cd5468b846
#
_cell.length_a   1.000
_cell.length_b   1.000
_cell.length_c   1.000
_cell.angle_alpha   90.00
_cell.angle_beta   90.00
_cell.angle_gamma   90.00
#
_symmetry.space_group_name_H-M   'P 1'
#
loop_
_entity.id
_entity.type
_entity.pdbx_description
1 polymer ?
#
loop_
_entity_poly.entity_id
_entity_poly.type
_entity_poly.pdbx_seq_one_letter_code
_entity_poly.pdbx_strand_id
1 'polypeptide(L)'
;MIIDYRLLGKRIKTQRLIKGATQEQFAEFMDVSVGYISQLERGITKISLDRLAIIAEYLNCDMALLLEGVNSDSSQYLNKDFHELYTQLSPKEKKMLSLLLKEYIDNR
;
A
#
# COMPACT_ATOMS: atom_id res chain seq x y z
N MET A 1 -9.86 -13.04 10.15
CA MET A 1 -9.08 -12.21 9.21
C MET A 1 -9.74 -10.84 9.10
N ILE A 2 -8.98 -9.81 9.34
CA ILE A 2 -9.46 -8.43 9.29
C ILE A 2 -8.71 -7.70 8.18
N ILE A 3 -9.45 -7.00 7.32
CA ILE A 3 -8.84 -6.20 6.26
C ILE A 3 -8.44 -4.84 6.84
N ASP A 4 -7.19 -4.47 6.64
CA ASP A 4 -6.67 -3.18 7.10
C ASP A 4 -6.98 -2.09 6.06
N TYR A 5 -8.14 -1.48 6.20
CA TYR A 5 -8.58 -0.42 5.29
C TYR A 5 -7.76 0.87 5.43
N ARG A 6 -7.12 1.07 6.59
CA ARG A 6 -6.24 2.24 6.78
C ARG A 6 -4.99 2.12 5.92
N LEU A 7 -4.39 0.92 5.90
CA LEU A 7 -3.22 0.66 5.06
C LEU A 7 -3.59 0.79 3.58
N LEU A 8 -4.71 0.19 3.20
CA LEU A 8 -5.21 0.27 1.82
C LEU A 8 -5.46 1.72 1.41
N GLY A 9 -6.17 2.48 2.23
CA GLY A 9 -6.47 3.88 1.98
C GLY A 9 -5.22 4.75 1.87
N LYS A 10 -4.24 4.50 2.72
CA LYS A 10 -2.96 5.19 2.69
C LYS A 10 -2.20 4.93 1.38
N ARG A 11 -2.23 3.71 0.89
CA ARG A 11 -1.59 3.36 -0.38
C ARG A 11 -2.30 4.01 -1.55
N ILE A 12 -3.62 4.07 -1.52
CA ILE A 12 -4.42 4.77 -2.53
C ILE A 12 -4.03 6.25 -2.57
N LYS A 13 -3.95 6.89 -1.40
CA LYS A 13 -3.52 8.28 -1.30
C LYS A 13 -2.12 8.49 -1.87
N THR A 14 -1.18 7.61 -1.52
CA THR A 14 0.20 7.68 -2.02
C THR A 14 0.23 7.60 -3.54
N GLN A 15 -0.50 6.66 -4.13
CA GLN A 15 -0.54 6.51 -5.58
C GLN A 15 -1.23 7.70 -6.25
N ARG A 16 -2.27 8.28 -5.61
CA ARG A 16 -2.90 9.49 -6.10
C ARG A 16 -1.91 10.65 -6.15
N LEU A 17 -1.12 10.83 -5.09
CA LEU A 17 -0.12 11.89 -5.04
C LEU A 17 0.99 11.68 -6.07
N ILE A 18 1.41 10.44 -6.29
CA ILE A 18 2.41 10.09 -7.32
C ILE A 18 1.87 10.45 -8.70
N LYS A 19 0.59 10.20 -8.94
CA LYS A 19 -0.07 10.58 -10.21
C LYS A 19 -0.20 12.10 -10.38
N GLY A 20 -0.13 12.85 -9.29
CA GLY A 20 -0.34 14.28 -9.31
C GLY A 20 -1.81 14.68 -9.34
N ALA A 21 -2.70 13.77 -8.97
CA ALA A 21 -4.15 14.05 -8.95
C ALA A 21 -4.59 14.60 -7.60
N THR A 22 -5.52 15.54 -7.63
CA THR A 22 -6.16 16.06 -6.42
C THR A 22 -7.29 15.13 -5.99
N GLN A 23 -7.75 15.28 -4.74
CA GLN A 23 -8.92 14.53 -4.28
C GLN A 23 -10.16 14.88 -5.12
N GLU A 24 -10.28 16.13 -5.54
CA GLU A 24 -11.39 16.59 -6.39
C GLU A 24 -11.37 15.87 -7.75
N GLN A 25 -10.21 15.77 -8.37
CA GLN A 25 -10.06 15.08 -9.66
C GLN A 25 -10.37 13.60 -9.53
N PHE A 26 -9.91 12.96 -8.46
CA PHE A 26 -10.20 11.57 -8.19
C PHE A 26 -11.69 11.34 -7.95
N ALA A 27 -12.32 12.21 -7.17
CA ALA A 27 -13.76 12.15 -6.88
C ALA A 27 -14.58 12.30 -8.16
N GLU A 28 -14.18 13.22 -9.04
CA GLU A 28 -14.85 13.44 -10.32
C GLU A 28 -14.78 12.18 -11.19
N PHE A 29 -13.60 11.56 -11.28
CA PHE A 29 -13.44 10.33 -12.05
C PHE A 29 -14.32 9.21 -11.50
N MET A 30 -14.36 9.06 -10.17
CA MET A 30 -15.13 8.01 -9.50
C MET A 30 -16.62 8.30 -9.42
N ASP A 31 -17.04 9.50 -9.79
CA ASP A 31 -18.43 9.97 -9.66
C ASP A 31 -18.91 9.88 -8.20
N VAL A 32 -18.09 10.39 -7.29
CA VAL A 32 -18.38 10.42 -5.85
C VAL A 32 -18.01 11.78 -5.28
N SER A 33 -18.37 12.04 -4.03
CA SER A 33 -18.00 13.28 -3.35
C SER A 33 -16.54 13.27 -2.92
N VAL A 34 -15.97 14.47 -2.76
CA VAL A 34 -14.62 14.62 -2.20
C VAL A 34 -14.57 14.06 -0.78
N GLY A 35 -15.65 14.22 -0.01
CA GLY A 35 -15.77 13.64 1.33
C GLY A 35 -15.63 12.13 1.31
N TYR A 36 -16.21 11.46 0.32
CA TYR A 36 -16.06 10.01 0.16
C TYR A 36 -14.61 9.64 -0.09
N ILE A 37 -13.90 10.35 -0.96
CA ILE A 37 -12.48 10.09 -1.23
C ILE A 37 -11.64 10.28 0.05
N SER A 38 -11.93 11.35 0.81
CA SER A 38 -11.24 11.58 2.09
C SER A 38 -11.45 10.42 3.06
N GLN A 39 -12.68 9.92 3.19
CA GLN A 39 -13.00 8.77 4.05
C GLN A 39 -12.30 7.50 3.56
N LEU A 40 -12.28 7.29 2.26
CA LEU A 40 -11.63 6.14 1.63
C LEU A 40 -10.12 6.14 1.93
N GLU A 41 -9.47 7.27 1.76
CA GLU A 41 -8.03 7.41 2.01
C GLU A 41 -7.66 7.29 3.49
N ARG A 42 -8.60 7.62 4.39
CA ARG A 42 -8.39 7.44 5.84
C ARG A 42 -8.77 6.05 6.34
N GLY A 43 -9.29 5.20 5.47
CA GLY A 43 -9.64 3.84 5.83
C GLY A 43 -10.94 3.70 6.62
N ILE A 44 -11.80 4.70 6.57
CA ILE A 44 -13.09 4.71 7.27
C ILE A 44 -14.13 3.92 6.48
N THR A 45 -14.02 3.94 5.16
CA THR A 45 -14.98 3.32 4.24
C THR A 45 -14.44 2.01 3.69
N LYS A 46 -15.29 0.97 3.67
CA LYS A 46 -14.97 -0.29 3.01
C LYS A 46 -15.01 -0.12 1.50
N ILE A 47 -14.16 -0.87 0.81
CA ILE A 47 -14.02 -0.79 -0.65
C ILE A 47 -14.31 -2.17 -1.22
N SER A 48 -15.22 -2.26 -2.21
CA SER A 48 -15.43 -3.50 -2.94
C SER A 48 -14.26 -3.79 -3.87
N LEU A 49 -14.06 -5.06 -4.23
CA LEU A 49 -13.00 -5.44 -5.17
C LEU A 49 -13.22 -4.80 -6.54
N ASP A 50 -14.47 -4.70 -7.00
CA ASP A 50 -14.77 -4.06 -8.28
C ASP A 50 -14.36 -2.60 -8.27
N ARG A 51 -14.69 -1.88 -7.20
CA ARG A 51 -14.31 -0.48 -7.06
C ARG A 51 -12.80 -0.33 -6.95
N LEU A 52 -12.14 -1.23 -6.22
CA LEU A 52 -10.69 -1.22 -6.10
C LEU A 52 -10.00 -1.42 -7.45
N ALA A 53 -10.55 -2.29 -8.30
CA ALA A 53 -10.02 -2.48 -9.65
C ALA A 53 -10.10 -1.20 -10.48
N ILE A 54 -11.20 -0.46 -10.38
CA ILE A 54 -11.37 0.83 -11.05
C ILE A 54 -10.37 1.86 -10.52
N ILE A 55 -10.17 1.88 -9.21
CA ILE A 55 -9.21 2.78 -8.56
C ILE A 55 -7.78 2.49 -9.04
N ALA A 56 -7.39 1.22 -9.07
CA ALA A 56 -6.06 0.82 -9.52
C ALA A 56 -5.82 1.22 -10.97
N GLU A 57 -6.82 1.05 -11.83
CA GLU A 57 -6.73 1.47 -13.22
C GLU A 57 -6.55 2.98 -13.35
N TYR A 58 -7.33 3.76 -12.62
CA TYR A 58 -7.20 5.22 -12.61
C TYR A 58 -5.82 5.67 -12.14
N LEU A 59 -5.31 5.05 -11.07
CA LEU A 59 -4.02 5.36 -10.49
C LEU A 59 -2.86 4.77 -11.28
N ASN A 60 -3.14 3.97 -12.29
CA ASN A 60 -2.15 3.29 -13.13
C ASN A 60 -1.17 2.46 -12.27
N CYS A 61 -1.72 1.71 -11.33
CA CYS A 61 -0.92 0.83 -10.47
C CYS A 61 -1.54 -0.56 -10.44
N ASP A 62 -0.74 -1.54 -10.00
CA ASP A 62 -1.19 -2.90 -9.86
C ASP A 62 -2.08 -3.03 -8.61
N MET A 63 -3.23 -3.67 -8.76
CA MET A 63 -4.14 -3.96 -7.66
C MET A 63 -3.46 -4.76 -6.56
N ALA A 64 -2.55 -5.67 -6.92
CA ALA A 64 -1.78 -6.46 -5.95
C ALA A 64 -0.90 -5.56 -5.08
N LEU A 65 -0.35 -4.47 -5.62
CA LEU A 65 0.43 -3.51 -4.87
C LEU A 65 -0.40 -2.86 -3.75
N LEU A 66 -1.66 -2.55 -4.06
CA LEU A 66 -2.56 -1.93 -3.08
C LEU A 66 -2.96 -2.91 -1.97
N LEU A 67 -3.07 -4.20 -2.29
CA LEU A 67 -3.59 -5.22 -1.38
C LEU A 67 -2.53 -5.91 -0.54
N GLU A 68 -1.26 -5.73 -0.84
CA GLU A 68 -0.19 -6.46 -0.16
C GLU A 68 -0.21 -6.22 1.35
N GLY A 69 -0.36 -7.28 2.12
CA GLY A 69 -0.29 -7.22 3.57
C GLY A 69 -1.52 -6.67 4.29
N VAL A 70 -2.59 -6.28 3.55
CA VAL A 70 -3.77 -5.66 4.18
C VAL A 70 -4.63 -6.65 4.96
N ASN A 71 -4.43 -7.94 4.76
CA ASN A 71 -5.25 -8.99 5.35
C ASN A 71 -4.59 -9.73 6.51
N SER A 72 -3.48 -9.22 7.05
CA SER A 72 -2.72 -9.96 8.04
C SER A 72 -2.18 -9.07 9.15
N ASP A 73 -2.75 -9.20 10.33
CA ASP A 73 -2.29 -8.47 11.51
C ASP A 73 -0.89 -8.90 11.92
N SER A 74 -0.60 -10.21 11.92
CA SER A 74 0.72 -10.72 12.31
C SER A 74 1.79 -10.38 11.29
N SER A 75 1.47 -10.42 10.02
CA SER A 75 2.41 -9.99 8.96
C SER A 75 2.76 -8.53 9.08
N GLN A 76 1.78 -7.69 9.41
CA GLN A 76 2.03 -6.26 9.60
C GLN A 76 2.96 -6.00 10.77
N TYR A 77 2.76 -6.72 11.86
CA TYR A 77 3.62 -6.60 13.03
C TYR A 77 5.07 -6.95 12.70
N LEU A 78 5.27 -8.08 12.03
CA LEU A 78 6.60 -8.53 11.61
C LEU A 78 7.22 -7.57 10.59
N ASN A 79 6.43 -7.08 9.64
CA ASN A 79 6.89 -6.13 8.65
C ASN A 79 7.31 -4.81 9.28
N LYS A 80 6.58 -4.35 10.28
CA LYS A 80 6.90 -3.13 10.99
C LYS A 80 8.22 -3.27 11.75
N ASP A 81 8.40 -4.37 12.48
CA ASP A 81 9.64 -4.64 13.20
C ASP A 81 10.82 -4.73 12.25
N PHE A 82 10.66 -5.47 11.16
CA PHE A 82 11.71 -5.59 10.14
C PHE A 82 12.03 -4.24 9.53
N HIS A 83 11.02 -3.44 9.22
CA HIS A 83 11.22 -2.12 8.64
C HIS A 83 11.99 -1.19 9.58
N GLU A 84 11.63 -1.18 10.86
CA GLU A 84 12.33 -0.38 11.87
C GLU A 84 13.81 -0.76 11.95
N LEU A 85 14.10 -2.06 11.99
CA LEU A 85 15.46 -2.55 12.02
C LEU A 85 16.22 -2.21 10.73
N TYR A 86 15.56 -2.38 9.60
CA TYR A 86 16.16 -2.14 8.29
C TYR A 86 16.54 -0.68 8.11
N THR A 87 15.72 0.28 8.61
CA THR A 87 16.01 1.71 8.50
C THR A 87 17.24 2.13 9.32
N GLN A 88 17.64 1.34 10.31
CA GLN A 88 18.83 1.60 11.13
C GLN A 88 20.11 1.18 10.43
N LEU A 89 20.03 0.42 9.35
CA LEU A 89 21.19 -0.06 8.63
C LEU A 89 21.75 1.01 7.68
N SER A 90 23.07 1.02 7.53
CA SER A 90 23.70 1.83 6.49
C SER A 90 23.39 1.28 5.10
N PRO A 91 23.57 2.08 4.02
CA PRO A 91 23.39 1.55 2.66
C PRO A 91 24.25 0.32 2.37
N LYS A 92 25.48 0.27 2.89
CA LYS A 92 26.37 -0.88 2.76
C LYS A 92 25.82 -2.11 3.45
N GLU A 93 25.30 -1.95 4.66
CA GLU A 93 24.69 -3.03 5.44
C GLU A 93 23.41 -3.53 4.79
N LYS A 94 22.59 -2.65 4.24
CA LYS A 94 21.38 -3.04 3.51
C LYS A 94 21.73 -3.92 2.31
N LYS A 95 22.75 -3.55 1.55
CA LYS A 95 23.21 -4.33 0.41
C LYS A 95 23.73 -5.71 0.85
N MET A 96 24.49 -5.75 1.92
CA MET A 96 25.01 -7.01 2.49
C MET A 96 23.88 -7.93 2.91
N LEU A 97 22.87 -7.40 3.60
CA LEU A 97 21.70 -8.18 4.01
C LEU A 97 20.97 -8.75 2.80
N SER A 98 20.75 -7.94 1.76
CA SER A 98 20.10 -8.39 0.54
C SER A 98 20.84 -9.55 -0.13
N LEU A 99 22.17 -9.48 -0.17
CA LEU A 99 23.00 -10.56 -0.73
C LEU A 99 22.91 -11.85 0.08
N LEU A 100 22.90 -11.72 1.41
CA LEU A 100 22.76 -12.89 2.30
C LEU A 100 21.41 -13.56 2.12
N LEU A 101 20.33 -12.78 2.04
CA LEU A 101 18.99 -13.32 1.84
C LEU A 101 18.88 -14.02 0.49
N LYS A 102 19.43 -13.41 -0.55
CA LYS A 102 19.41 -14.00 -1.88
C LYS A 102 20.15 -15.33 -1.92
N GLU A 103 21.34 -15.37 -1.32
CA GLU A 103 22.13 -16.60 -1.25
C GLU A 103 21.38 -17.70 -0.50
N TYR A 104 20.75 -17.37 0.62
CA TYR A 104 19.96 -18.32 1.40
C TYR A 104 18.81 -18.88 0.56
N ILE A 105 18.10 -18.03 -0.15
CA ILE A 105 16.96 -18.44 -0.99
C ILE A 105 17.41 -19.35 -2.12
N ASP A 106 18.54 -19.01 -2.78
CA ASP A 106 19.06 -19.77 -3.92
C ASP A 106 19.58 -21.16 -3.51
N ASN A 107 19.97 -21.33 -2.24
CA ASN A 107 20.59 -22.57 -1.76
C ASN A 107 19.68 -23.44 -0.87
N ARG A 108 18.42 -23.09 -0.72
CA ARG A 108 17.50 -23.90 0.10
C ARG A 108 16.84 -25.06 -0.66
#